data_f26d8fe2cc4ecc322c703d7d68fc0636
#
_entry.id   f26d8fe2cc4ecc322c703d7d68fc0636
#
_cell.length_a   1.000
_cell.length_b   1.000
_cell.length_c   1.000
_cell.angle_alpha   90.00
_cell.angle_beta   90.00
_cell.angle_gamma   90.00
#
_symmetry.space_group_name_H-M   'P 1'
#
loop_
_entity.id
_entity.type
_entity.pdbx_description
1 polymer ?
#
loop_
_entity_poly.entity_id
_entity_poly.type
_entity_poly.pdbx_seq_one_letter_code
_entity_poly.pdbx_strand_id
1 'polypeptide(L)'
;CDHGYLPVYLIFEKKIPQAIAADVGKGPLSRAREHIHQYGLDNYIETRLSDGLKEIGKEEGDTLVIAGMGGPLMEKILTEGEETRKGFRELILQPQSDIPHVRKFLFENGYHIVNEEMVLEEGKFYPLMKAVPGKADREWTEEELEFGKFLLEKCHPVLRQYLERELRIRK
;
A
#
# COMPACT_ATOMS: atom_id res chain seq x y z
N CYS A 1 -11.56 1.90 1.62
CA CYS A 1 -11.57 0.44 1.35
C CYS A 1 -12.87 0.05 0.65
N ASP A 2 -13.01 0.47 -0.59
CA ASP A 2 -14.22 0.18 -1.37
C ASP A 2 -14.40 -1.33 -1.57
N HIS A 3 -15.62 -1.83 -1.37
CA HIS A 3 -16.02 -3.24 -1.44
C HIS A 3 -15.30 -4.21 -0.48
N GLY A 4 -14.23 -3.85 0.18
CA GLY A 4 -13.51 -4.73 1.13
C GLY A 4 -12.93 -6.02 0.52
N TYR A 5 -12.64 -6.04 -0.80
CA TYR A 5 -12.15 -7.26 -1.47
C TYR A 5 -10.87 -7.81 -0.86
N LEU A 6 -9.90 -6.96 -0.57
CA LEU A 6 -8.62 -7.41 -0.03
C LEU A 6 -8.76 -8.07 1.35
N PRO A 7 -9.37 -7.43 2.36
CA PRO A 7 -9.53 -8.07 3.67
C PRO A 7 -10.39 -9.34 3.59
N VAL A 8 -11.46 -9.37 2.80
CA VAL A 8 -12.27 -10.57 2.59
C VAL A 8 -11.41 -11.71 2.02
N TYR A 9 -10.65 -11.45 0.96
CA TYR A 9 -9.74 -12.45 0.37
C TYR A 9 -8.71 -12.96 1.38
N LEU A 10 -8.04 -12.07 2.10
CA LEU A 10 -6.98 -12.45 3.03
C LEU A 10 -7.51 -13.28 4.23
N ILE A 11 -8.68 -12.96 4.74
CA ILE A 11 -9.33 -13.76 5.80
C ILE A 11 -9.82 -15.10 5.25
N PHE A 12 -10.48 -15.09 4.10
CA PHE A 12 -11.00 -16.30 3.47
C PHE A 12 -9.89 -17.31 3.18
N GLU A 13 -8.75 -16.83 2.67
CA GLU A 13 -7.54 -17.62 2.41
C GLU A 13 -6.71 -17.92 3.68
N LYS A 14 -7.19 -17.55 4.87
CA LYS A 14 -6.52 -17.75 6.17
C LYS A 14 -5.10 -17.15 6.22
N LYS A 15 -4.86 -16.05 5.49
CA LYS A 15 -3.58 -15.34 5.47
C LYS A 15 -3.42 -14.44 6.70
N ILE A 16 -4.52 -13.89 7.19
CA ILE A 16 -4.58 -13.03 8.38
C ILE A 16 -5.77 -13.45 9.26
N PRO A 17 -5.72 -13.23 10.59
CA PRO A 17 -6.80 -13.60 11.49
C PRO A 17 -7.91 -12.56 11.55
N GLN A 18 -7.60 -11.28 11.38
CA GLN A 18 -8.54 -10.14 11.51
C GLN A 18 -8.11 -8.99 10.61
N ALA A 19 -9.04 -8.08 10.31
CA ALA A 19 -8.74 -6.85 9.58
C ALA A 19 -9.66 -5.70 10.00
N ILE A 20 -9.16 -4.47 9.83
CA ILE A 20 -9.95 -3.24 9.87
C ILE A 20 -10.00 -2.68 8.45
N ALA A 21 -11.19 -2.57 7.90
CA ALA A 21 -11.45 -1.96 6.60
C ALA A 21 -11.89 -0.52 6.81
N ALA A 22 -10.98 0.44 6.62
CA ALA A 22 -11.23 1.86 6.82
C ALA A 22 -11.46 2.60 5.51
N ASP A 23 -12.36 3.57 5.51
CA ASP A 23 -12.61 4.49 4.41
C ASP A 23 -13.19 5.80 4.95
N VAL A 24 -12.95 6.90 4.24
CA VAL A 24 -13.53 8.22 4.55
C VAL A 24 -14.98 8.34 4.06
N GLY A 25 -15.39 7.53 3.11
CA GLY A 25 -16.70 7.54 2.47
C GLY A 25 -17.67 6.52 3.08
N LYS A 26 -18.85 6.98 3.48
CA LYS A 26 -19.93 6.10 3.96
C LYS A 26 -20.40 5.09 2.90
N GLY A 27 -20.46 5.52 1.63
CA GLY A 27 -20.87 4.67 0.50
C GLY A 27 -19.92 3.47 0.29
N PRO A 28 -18.60 3.70 0.12
CA PRO A 28 -17.61 2.64 0.06
C PRO A 28 -17.67 1.68 1.24
N LEU A 29 -17.82 2.20 2.46
CA LEU A 29 -17.96 1.35 3.66
C LEU A 29 -19.24 0.52 3.68
N SER A 30 -20.36 1.05 3.18
CA SER A 30 -21.60 0.27 3.08
C SER A 30 -21.42 -0.92 2.15
N ARG A 31 -20.81 -0.71 0.97
CA ARG A 31 -20.51 -1.78 0.01
C ARG A 31 -19.53 -2.82 0.61
N ALA A 32 -18.51 -2.35 1.32
CA ALA A 32 -17.59 -3.24 2.03
C ALA A 32 -18.32 -4.10 3.07
N ARG A 33 -19.20 -3.49 3.86
CA ARG A 33 -19.97 -4.19 4.90
C ARG A 33 -20.91 -5.23 4.31
N GLU A 34 -21.63 -4.91 3.24
CA GLU A 34 -22.48 -5.86 2.51
C GLU A 34 -21.68 -7.05 1.99
N HIS A 35 -20.52 -6.81 1.40
CA HIS A 35 -19.65 -7.85 0.88
C HIS A 35 -19.06 -8.72 2.00
N ILE A 36 -18.60 -8.13 3.10
CA ILE A 36 -18.12 -8.86 4.28
C ILE A 36 -19.22 -9.77 4.84
N HIS A 37 -20.46 -9.25 4.92
CA HIS A 37 -21.61 -10.00 5.38
C HIS A 37 -21.96 -11.18 4.48
N GLN A 38 -21.92 -11.00 3.14
CA GLN A 38 -22.15 -12.08 2.17
C GLN A 38 -21.20 -13.26 2.35
N TYR A 39 -19.97 -13.01 2.79
CA TYR A 39 -18.98 -14.05 3.08
C TYR A 39 -19.02 -14.55 4.53
N GLY A 40 -19.92 -14.04 5.38
CA GLY A 40 -20.02 -14.42 6.80
C GLY A 40 -18.79 -14.02 7.63
N LEU A 41 -18.12 -12.93 7.26
CA LEU A 41 -16.84 -12.51 7.88
C LEU A 41 -17.00 -11.32 8.85
N ASP A 42 -18.21 -11.01 9.29
CA ASP A 42 -18.53 -9.89 10.18
C ASP A 42 -17.75 -9.91 11.51
N ASN A 43 -17.42 -11.10 12.00
CA ASN A 43 -16.65 -11.27 13.24
C ASN A 43 -15.14 -11.14 13.06
N TYR A 44 -14.67 -11.04 11.82
CA TYR A 44 -13.24 -11.02 11.47
C TYR A 44 -12.80 -9.70 10.85
N ILE A 45 -13.73 -8.95 10.27
CA ILE A 45 -13.44 -7.69 9.56
C ILE A 45 -14.32 -6.59 10.13
N GLU A 46 -13.70 -5.64 10.83
CA GLU A 46 -14.35 -4.41 11.27
C GLU A 46 -14.35 -3.36 10.16
N THR A 47 -15.48 -2.68 9.94
CA THR A 47 -15.54 -1.53 9.02
C THR A 47 -15.51 -0.24 9.83
N ARG A 48 -14.61 0.69 9.50
CA ARG A 48 -14.43 1.94 10.24
C ARG A 48 -14.43 3.17 9.35
N LEU A 49 -15.27 4.15 9.66
CA LEU A 49 -15.26 5.45 8.99
C LEU A 49 -14.07 6.24 9.54
N SER A 50 -13.06 6.48 8.71
CA SER A 50 -11.84 7.15 9.12
C SER A 50 -11.24 7.98 7.98
N ASP A 51 -10.84 9.20 8.27
CA ASP A 51 -10.02 10.01 7.40
C ASP A 51 -8.54 9.64 7.62
N GLY A 52 -8.01 8.77 6.75
CA GLY A 52 -6.71 8.17 6.94
C GLY A 52 -6.65 7.28 8.20
N LEU A 53 -5.71 7.57 9.10
CA LEU A 53 -5.47 6.80 10.32
C LEU A 53 -6.11 7.41 11.58
N LYS A 54 -6.92 8.47 11.45
CA LYS A 54 -7.43 9.23 12.61
C LYS A 54 -8.24 8.38 13.60
N GLU A 55 -9.00 7.43 13.10
CA GLU A 55 -9.84 6.55 13.92
C GLU A 55 -9.21 5.16 14.12
N ILE A 56 -7.92 5.00 13.81
CA ILE A 56 -7.18 3.75 14.02
C ILE A 56 -6.26 3.92 15.22
N GLY A 57 -6.36 3.00 16.17
CA GLY A 57 -5.51 3.00 17.35
C GLY A 57 -4.11 2.46 17.08
N LYS A 58 -3.13 2.90 17.85
CA LYS A 58 -1.71 2.58 17.67
C LYS A 58 -1.38 1.09 17.74
N GLU A 59 -2.17 0.30 18.44
CA GLU A 59 -1.93 -1.14 18.66
C GLU A 59 -3.03 -2.03 18.05
N GLU A 60 -3.87 -1.47 17.18
CA GLU A 60 -4.98 -2.22 16.59
C GLU A 60 -4.57 -3.07 15.37
N GLY A 61 -3.34 -2.95 14.89
CA GLY A 61 -2.84 -3.74 13.78
C GLY A 61 -1.32 -3.79 13.75
N ASP A 62 -0.77 -4.78 13.08
CA ASP A 62 0.66 -4.92 12.84
C ASP A 62 1.08 -4.57 11.42
N THR A 63 0.16 -4.64 10.48
CA THR A 63 0.37 -4.33 9.07
C THR A 63 -0.61 -3.24 8.59
N LEU A 64 -0.08 -2.16 8.02
CA LEU A 64 -0.86 -1.12 7.36
C LEU A 64 -0.80 -1.31 5.85
N VAL A 65 -1.96 -1.38 5.19
CA VAL A 65 -2.06 -1.40 3.73
C VAL A 65 -2.73 -0.13 3.24
N ILE A 66 -2.06 0.62 2.36
CA ILE A 66 -2.64 1.75 1.63
C ILE A 66 -2.43 1.51 0.13
N ALA A 67 -3.50 1.28 -0.60
CA ALA A 67 -3.45 0.97 -2.02
C ALA A 67 -4.46 1.81 -2.83
N GLY A 68 -4.13 2.06 -4.10
CA GLY A 68 -5.02 2.74 -5.03
C GLY A 68 -5.13 4.24 -4.81
N MET A 69 -4.15 4.86 -4.15
CA MET A 69 -4.13 6.31 -3.86
C MET A 69 -2.94 6.99 -4.55
N GLY A 70 -3.09 8.28 -4.90
CA GLY A 70 -1.95 9.09 -5.34
C GLY A 70 -0.92 9.28 -4.22
N GLY A 71 0.35 9.41 -4.59
CA GLY A 71 1.46 9.59 -3.65
C GLY A 71 1.25 10.72 -2.64
N PRO A 72 0.86 11.94 -3.06
CA PRO A 72 0.65 13.06 -2.13
C PRO A 72 -0.42 12.78 -1.07
N LEU A 73 -1.51 12.09 -1.43
CA LEU A 73 -2.54 11.70 -0.47
C LEU A 73 -2.03 10.64 0.50
N MET A 74 -1.26 9.67 0.00
CA MET A 74 -0.64 8.63 0.82
C MET A 74 0.32 9.23 1.85
N GLU A 75 1.20 10.13 1.42
CA GLU A 75 2.13 10.85 2.29
C GLU A 75 1.40 11.69 3.36
N LYS A 76 0.32 12.36 2.97
CA LYS A 76 -0.53 13.10 3.91
C LYS A 76 -1.12 12.18 4.99
N ILE A 77 -1.69 11.03 4.61
CA ILE A 77 -2.25 10.05 5.55
C ILE A 77 -1.17 9.55 6.52
N LEU A 78 0.01 9.23 5.99
CA LEU A 78 1.14 8.73 6.80
C LEU A 78 1.71 9.81 7.73
N THR A 79 1.69 11.07 7.31
CA THR A 79 2.17 12.21 8.12
C THR A 79 1.18 12.55 9.21
N GLU A 80 -0.10 12.74 8.87
CA GLU A 80 -1.15 13.07 9.85
C GLU A 80 -1.38 11.95 10.87
N GLY A 81 -1.15 10.69 10.45
CA GLY A 81 -1.25 9.50 11.29
C GLY A 81 0.07 9.01 11.87
N GLU A 82 1.08 9.87 12.03
CA GLU A 82 2.45 9.49 12.43
C GLU A 82 2.50 8.62 13.70
N GLU A 83 1.76 9.00 14.74
CA GLU A 83 1.76 8.25 16.00
C GLU A 83 1.14 6.85 15.86
N THR A 84 0.05 6.72 15.11
CA THR A 84 -0.55 5.43 14.77
C THR A 84 0.35 4.63 13.84
N ARG A 85 0.93 5.27 12.82
CA ARG A 85 1.86 4.65 11.86
C ARG A 85 3.04 3.98 12.56
N LYS A 86 3.60 4.61 13.58
CA LYS A 86 4.73 4.06 14.37
C LYS A 86 4.39 2.76 15.12
N GLY A 87 3.11 2.45 15.29
CA GLY A 87 2.64 1.19 15.88
C GLY A 87 2.72 -0.01 14.94
N PHE A 88 2.72 0.21 13.62
CA PHE A 88 2.77 -0.87 12.65
C PHE A 88 4.20 -1.43 12.48
N ARG A 89 4.30 -2.73 12.32
CA ARG A 89 5.55 -3.44 12.04
C ARG A 89 5.96 -3.32 10.58
N GLU A 90 4.97 -3.17 9.69
CA GLU A 90 5.19 -3.05 8.26
C GLU A 90 4.11 -2.22 7.58
N LEU A 91 4.51 -1.58 6.50
CA LEU A 91 3.65 -0.84 5.59
C LEU A 91 3.68 -1.51 4.22
N ILE A 92 2.50 -1.77 3.63
CA ILE A 92 2.36 -2.22 2.26
C ILE A 92 1.66 -1.11 1.49
N LEU A 93 2.38 -0.50 0.55
CA LEU A 93 1.95 0.70 -0.13
C LEU A 93 1.87 0.47 -1.64
N GLN A 94 0.77 0.89 -2.24
CA GLN A 94 0.58 0.90 -3.69
C GLN A 94 0.18 2.30 -4.14
N PRO A 95 1.16 3.22 -4.34
CA PRO A 95 0.91 4.55 -4.88
C PRO A 95 0.62 4.48 -6.38
N GLN A 96 -0.31 5.32 -6.87
CA GLN A 96 -0.65 5.43 -8.28
C GLN A 96 0.01 6.62 -8.99
N SER A 97 0.63 7.52 -8.24
CA SER A 97 1.41 8.65 -8.74
C SER A 97 2.57 8.97 -7.80
N ASP A 98 3.52 9.76 -8.29
CA ASP A 98 4.65 10.29 -7.52
C ASP A 98 5.43 9.22 -6.73
N ILE A 99 5.59 8.05 -7.33
CA ILE A 99 6.15 6.86 -6.72
C ILE A 99 7.59 7.09 -6.21
N PRO A 100 8.49 7.76 -6.96
CA PRO A 100 9.82 8.10 -6.46
C PRO A 100 9.79 8.95 -5.20
N HIS A 101 8.82 9.87 -5.13
CA HIS A 101 8.64 10.75 -3.98
C HIS A 101 8.17 9.98 -2.75
N VAL A 102 7.25 9.03 -2.91
CA VAL A 102 6.80 8.14 -1.81
C VAL A 102 7.97 7.30 -1.27
N ARG A 103 8.85 6.78 -2.13
CA ARG A 103 10.06 6.05 -1.70
C ARG A 103 10.97 6.93 -0.86
N LYS A 104 11.24 8.17 -1.33
CA LYS A 104 12.05 9.15 -0.61
C LYS A 104 11.42 9.54 0.73
N PHE A 105 10.12 9.80 0.74
CA PHE A 105 9.35 10.08 1.96
C PHE A 105 9.52 8.97 3.01
N LEU A 106 9.47 7.71 2.63
CA LEU A 106 9.67 6.59 3.55
C LEU A 106 11.07 6.66 4.21
N PHE A 107 12.12 6.88 3.43
CA PHE A 107 13.48 6.98 3.96
C PHE A 107 13.65 8.18 4.90
N GLU A 108 13.08 9.32 4.55
CA GLU A 108 13.12 10.54 5.36
C GLU A 108 12.35 10.40 6.68
N ASN A 109 11.37 9.48 6.72
CA ASN A 109 10.50 9.24 7.88
C ASN A 109 10.86 7.98 8.68
N GLY A 110 12.06 7.45 8.51
CA GLY A 110 12.58 6.34 9.32
C GLY A 110 12.07 4.97 8.93
N TYR A 111 11.71 4.78 7.68
CA TYR A 111 11.38 3.49 7.09
C TYR A 111 12.39 3.11 6.00
N HIS A 112 12.55 1.83 5.76
CA HIS A 112 13.28 1.33 4.59
C HIS A 112 12.44 0.29 3.86
N ILE A 113 12.55 0.30 2.55
CA ILE A 113 11.85 -0.64 1.68
C ILE A 113 12.62 -1.95 1.68
N VAL A 114 11.92 -3.05 1.94
CA VAL A 114 12.50 -4.40 2.03
C VAL A 114 12.08 -5.32 0.89
N ASN A 115 11.04 -4.97 0.18
CA ASN A 115 10.59 -5.68 -1.02
C ASN A 115 9.75 -4.78 -1.93
N GLU A 116 9.76 -5.08 -3.22
CA GLU A 116 8.90 -4.44 -4.21
C GLU A 116 8.37 -5.48 -5.18
N GLU A 117 7.16 -5.25 -5.63
CA GLU A 117 6.48 -6.01 -6.69
C GLU A 117 5.82 -5.06 -7.68
N MET A 118 5.52 -5.55 -8.87
CA MET A 118 4.81 -4.79 -9.90
C MET A 118 3.81 -5.68 -10.61
N VAL A 119 2.57 -5.22 -10.70
CA VAL A 119 1.48 -5.93 -11.38
C VAL A 119 1.08 -5.16 -12.64
N LEU A 120 0.81 -5.87 -13.71
CA LEU A 120 0.19 -5.34 -14.94
C LEU A 120 -1.24 -5.86 -15.00
N GLU A 121 -2.21 -4.96 -15.00
CA GLU A 121 -3.62 -5.29 -15.13
C GLU A 121 -4.31 -4.27 -16.04
N GLU A 122 -5.05 -4.76 -17.02
CA GLU A 122 -5.76 -3.93 -18.01
C GLU A 122 -4.87 -2.83 -18.65
N GLY A 123 -3.60 -3.14 -18.92
CA GLY A 123 -2.63 -2.22 -19.53
C GLY A 123 -2.08 -1.14 -18.59
N LYS A 124 -2.40 -1.18 -17.31
CA LYS A 124 -1.86 -0.30 -16.26
C LYS A 124 -0.85 -1.03 -15.39
N PHE A 125 0.19 -0.32 -15.01
CA PHE A 125 1.25 -0.84 -14.14
C PHE A 125 1.04 -0.36 -12.71
N TYR A 126 1.09 -1.30 -11.78
CA TYR A 126 0.85 -1.07 -10.35
C TYR A 126 2.07 -1.51 -9.55
N PRO A 127 3.00 -0.59 -9.25
CA PRO A 127 4.09 -0.88 -8.34
C PRO A 127 3.59 -0.95 -6.90
N LEU A 128 4.11 -1.92 -6.16
CA LEU A 128 3.85 -2.11 -4.73
C LEU A 128 5.18 -2.12 -3.99
N MET A 129 5.18 -1.60 -2.78
CA MET A 129 6.35 -1.64 -1.91
C MET A 129 5.98 -2.06 -0.49
N LYS A 130 6.84 -2.87 0.10
CA LYS A 130 6.81 -3.23 1.51
C LYS A 130 7.91 -2.48 2.22
N ALA A 131 7.54 -1.69 3.23
CA ALA A 131 8.47 -0.93 4.05
C ALA A 131 8.35 -1.32 5.52
N VAL A 132 9.45 -1.28 6.23
CA VAL A 132 9.51 -1.55 7.67
C VAL A 132 10.26 -0.42 8.38
N PRO A 133 10.02 -0.20 9.69
CA PRO A 133 10.78 0.77 10.48
C PRO A 133 12.28 0.47 10.44
N GLY A 134 13.10 1.51 10.37
CA GLY A 134 14.55 1.42 10.37
C GLY A 134 15.18 2.25 9.25
N LYS A 135 16.50 2.14 9.12
CA LYS A 135 17.28 2.84 8.09
C LYS A 135 17.67 1.87 6.98
N ALA A 136 17.70 2.34 5.77
CA ALA A 136 18.29 1.62 4.65
C ALA A 136 19.82 1.47 4.85
N ASP A 137 20.38 0.38 4.33
CA ASP A 137 21.83 0.11 4.41
C ASP A 137 22.66 1.19 3.67
N ARG A 138 22.08 1.78 2.65
CA ARG A 138 22.66 2.88 1.87
C ARG A 138 21.57 3.73 1.25
N GLU A 139 21.92 4.90 0.77
CA GLU A 139 21.06 5.71 -0.09
C GLU A 139 20.81 4.99 -1.42
N TRP A 140 19.61 5.15 -1.94
CA TRP A 140 19.22 4.64 -3.26
C TRP A 140 19.63 5.63 -4.34
N THR A 141 20.02 5.13 -5.51
CA THR A 141 20.28 5.97 -6.68
C THR A 141 18.98 6.56 -7.22
N GLU A 142 19.07 7.54 -8.11
CA GLU A 142 17.89 8.13 -8.75
C GLU A 142 17.10 7.08 -9.55
N GLU A 143 17.79 6.17 -10.23
CA GLU A 143 17.15 5.06 -10.96
C GLU A 143 16.45 4.08 -10.01
N GLU A 144 17.05 3.80 -8.86
CA GLU A 144 16.42 2.96 -7.85
C GLU A 144 15.19 3.63 -7.22
N LEU A 145 15.24 4.94 -7.02
CA LEU A 145 14.08 5.71 -6.57
C LEU A 145 12.98 5.75 -7.65
N GLU A 146 13.35 5.91 -8.91
CA GLU A 146 12.41 5.98 -10.03
C GLU A 146 11.74 4.62 -10.32
N PHE A 147 12.54 3.56 -10.46
CA PHE A 147 12.06 2.28 -10.96
C PHE A 147 11.91 1.19 -9.89
N GLY A 148 12.46 1.40 -8.70
CA GLY A 148 12.45 0.43 -7.61
C GLY A 148 13.69 -0.47 -7.59
N LYS A 149 14.49 -0.35 -6.53
CA LYS A 149 15.73 -1.14 -6.34
C LYS A 149 15.48 -2.64 -6.50
N PHE A 150 14.50 -3.18 -5.80
CA PHE A 150 14.21 -4.62 -5.83
C PHE A 150 13.62 -5.08 -7.16
N LEU A 151 12.90 -4.22 -7.87
CA LEU A 151 12.41 -4.52 -9.21
C LEU A 151 13.56 -4.56 -10.22
N LEU A 152 14.53 -3.64 -10.11
CA LEU A 152 15.73 -3.60 -10.95
C LEU A 152 16.64 -4.81 -10.66
N GLU A 153 16.95 -5.09 -9.40
CA GLU A 153 17.81 -6.22 -8.99
C GLU A 153 17.27 -7.58 -9.45
N LYS A 154 15.94 -7.75 -9.37
CA LYS A 154 15.26 -8.99 -9.82
C LYS A 154 15.07 -9.07 -11.33
N CYS A 155 15.42 -8.02 -12.09
CA CYS A 155 15.05 -7.90 -13.50
C CYS A 155 13.56 -8.20 -13.71
N HIS A 156 12.70 -7.56 -12.89
CA HIS A 156 11.29 -7.89 -12.78
C HIS A 156 10.58 -7.83 -14.15
N PRO A 157 9.88 -8.91 -14.57
CA PRO A 157 9.37 -9.01 -15.94
C PRO A 157 8.33 -7.94 -16.29
N VAL A 158 7.53 -7.50 -15.31
CA VAL A 158 6.55 -6.42 -15.53
C VAL A 158 7.23 -5.06 -15.59
N LEU A 159 8.29 -4.81 -14.80
CA LEU A 159 9.09 -3.60 -14.94
C LEU A 159 9.72 -3.52 -16.34
N ARG A 160 10.23 -4.63 -16.85
CA ARG A 160 10.77 -4.68 -18.22
C ARG A 160 9.73 -4.27 -19.25
N GLN A 161 8.51 -4.78 -19.17
CA GLN A 161 7.41 -4.40 -20.08
C GLN A 161 7.07 -2.91 -19.95
N TYR A 162 7.09 -2.37 -18.75
CA TYR A 162 6.91 -0.94 -18.50
C TYR A 162 7.99 -0.12 -19.21
N LEU A 163 9.26 -0.44 -19.01
CA LEU A 163 10.39 0.26 -19.60
C LEU A 163 10.38 0.17 -21.15
N GLU A 164 10.07 -0.99 -21.71
CA GLU A 164 9.92 -1.18 -23.16
C GLU A 164 8.79 -0.32 -23.74
N ARG A 165 7.66 -0.17 -23.00
CA ARG A 165 6.57 0.73 -23.37
C ARG A 165 7.04 2.20 -23.37
N GLU A 166 7.68 2.63 -22.29
CA GLU A 166 8.17 4.01 -22.15
C GLU A 166 9.17 4.38 -23.26
N LEU A 167 10.07 3.47 -23.62
CA LEU A 167 11.01 3.66 -24.72
C LEU A 167 10.34 3.80 -26.09
N ARG A 168 9.18 3.14 -26.30
CA ARG A 168 8.41 3.29 -27.56
C ARG A 168 7.68 4.63 -27.63
N ILE A 169 7.17 5.13 -26.51
CA ILE A 169 6.43 6.40 -26.45
C ILE A 169 7.36 7.60 -26.65
N ARG A 170 8.62 7.49 -26.21
CA ARG A 170 9.62 8.58 -26.33
C ARG A 170 10.37 8.61 -27.66
N LYS A 171 10.14 7.66 -28.56
CA LYS A 171 10.63 7.64 -29.96
C LYS A 171 9.60 8.26 -30.89
#